data_9dec87c534cac60b8b04e30b7c0313f5
#
_entry.id   9dec87c534cac60b8b04e30b7c0313f5
#
_cell.length_a   1.000
_cell.length_b   1.000
_cell.length_c   1.000
_cell.angle_alpha   90.00
_cell.angle_beta   90.00
_cell.angle_gamma   90.00
#
_symmetry.space_group_name_H-M   'P 1'
#
loop_
_entity.id
_entity.type
_entity.pdbx_description
1 polymer ?
#
loop_
_entity_poly.entity_id
_entity_poly.type
_entity_poly.pdbx_seq_one_letter_code
_entity_poly.pdbx_strand_id
1 'polypeptide(L)'
;MYKRQLDNLVAIVDRNGLQIDGRTCDVCDPGDLGAKFAAFGWDVDEVDGHDLDALVAVLGAAKAGRDGRPHAVIARTVKGKGVPFMENEAGWHGKAPNAEQAAEALAALEGDAGKESSRG
;
A
#
# COMPACT_ATOMS: atom_id res chain seq x y z
N MET A 1 14.51 9.08 14.88
CA MET A 1 13.82 10.10 14.09
C MET A 1 13.09 11.06 14.98
N TYR A 2 12.24 10.63 15.91
CA TYR A 2 11.64 11.47 16.95
C TYR A 2 12.68 12.37 17.68
N LYS A 3 13.82 11.80 18.07
CA LYS A 3 14.93 12.55 18.72
C LYS A 3 15.47 13.70 17.85
N ARG A 4 15.32 13.65 16.51
CA ARG A 4 15.78 14.68 15.58
C ARG A 4 14.66 15.62 15.11
N GLN A 5 13.42 15.40 15.60
CA GLN A 5 12.24 16.20 15.25
C GLN A 5 12.05 16.35 13.73
N LEU A 6 12.13 15.23 13.00
CA LEU A 6 11.95 15.21 11.56
C LEU A 6 10.45 15.22 11.23
N ASP A 7 9.84 16.38 11.27
CA ASP A 7 8.42 16.61 10.99
C ASP A 7 8.08 16.64 9.49
N ASN A 8 9.08 16.60 8.64
CA ASN A 8 8.94 16.53 7.18
C ASN A 8 9.15 15.12 6.61
N LEU A 9 9.30 14.11 7.47
CA LEU A 9 9.47 12.72 7.06
C LEU A 9 8.10 12.04 6.99
N VAL A 10 7.75 11.52 5.82
CA VAL A 10 6.59 10.66 5.62
C VAL A 10 7.09 9.26 5.22
N ALA A 11 6.68 8.24 5.97
CA ALA A 11 6.90 6.83 5.63
C ALA A 11 5.60 6.21 5.15
N ILE A 12 5.63 5.55 4.00
CA ILE A 12 4.48 4.80 3.49
C ILE A 12 4.81 3.32 3.60
N VAL A 13 3.94 2.57 4.26
CA VAL A 13 4.03 1.12 4.38
C VAL A 13 2.99 0.49 3.46
N ASP A 14 3.44 -0.17 2.40
CA ASP A 14 2.61 -1.04 1.58
C ASP A 14 2.31 -2.32 2.37
N ARG A 15 1.11 -2.37 2.99
CA ARG A 15 0.67 -3.51 3.79
C ARG A 15 -0.19 -4.44 2.94
N ASN A 16 0.42 -5.21 2.08
CA ASN A 16 -0.26 -6.16 1.18
C ASN A 16 -0.49 -7.55 1.79
N GLY A 17 -0.07 -7.80 3.02
CA GLY A 17 -0.26 -9.07 3.73
C GLY A 17 0.61 -10.22 3.24
N LEU A 18 1.49 -9.97 2.27
CA LEU A 18 2.39 -10.97 1.69
C LEU A 18 3.86 -10.61 1.91
N GLN A 19 4.68 -11.61 1.85
CA GLN A 19 6.14 -11.53 1.76
C GLN A 19 6.63 -12.65 0.83
N ILE A 20 7.92 -12.71 0.53
CA ILE A 20 8.51 -13.61 -0.49
C ILE A 20 7.97 -15.04 -0.41
N ASP A 21 7.89 -15.62 0.80
CA ASP A 21 7.59 -17.03 1.03
C ASP A 21 6.11 -17.32 1.31
N GLY A 22 5.24 -16.29 1.38
CA GLY A 22 3.82 -16.48 1.65
C GLY A 22 3.16 -15.32 2.39
N ARG A 23 2.12 -15.64 3.17
CA ARG A 23 1.41 -14.64 3.97
C ARG A 23 2.27 -14.19 5.15
N THR A 24 2.26 -12.90 5.44
CA THR A 24 3.02 -12.35 6.57
C THR A 24 2.61 -12.98 7.90
N CYS A 25 1.32 -13.27 8.11
CA CYS A 25 0.83 -13.91 9.33
C CYS A 25 1.35 -15.35 9.53
N ASP A 26 1.75 -16.03 8.46
CA ASP A 26 2.20 -17.42 8.51
C ASP A 26 3.72 -17.54 8.65
N VAL A 27 4.45 -16.54 8.13
CA VAL A 27 5.92 -16.57 8.07
C VAL A 27 6.57 -15.67 9.11
N CYS A 28 6.17 -14.40 9.14
CA CYS A 28 6.66 -13.43 10.13
C CYS A 28 5.63 -12.30 10.26
N ASP A 29 4.71 -12.44 11.21
CA ASP A 29 3.66 -11.45 11.43
C ASP A 29 4.26 -10.16 12.03
N PRO A 30 4.19 -9.02 11.30
CA PRO A 30 4.62 -7.75 11.84
C PRO A 30 3.66 -7.20 12.92
N GLY A 31 2.51 -7.84 13.13
CA GLY A 31 1.48 -7.41 14.06
C GLY A 31 0.88 -6.06 13.69
N ASP A 32 0.45 -5.30 14.69
CA ASP A 32 -0.11 -3.96 14.51
C ASP A 32 1.00 -2.93 14.24
N LEU A 33 1.22 -2.63 12.95
CA LEU A 33 2.23 -1.66 12.52
C LEU A 33 1.86 -0.24 12.94
N GLY A 34 0.57 0.12 12.89
CA GLY A 34 0.10 1.43 13.31
C GLY A 34 0.44 1.70 14.77
N ALA A 35 0.08 0.77 15.66
CA ALA A 35 0.42 0.88 17.08
C ALA A 35 1.93 0.94 17.33
N LYS A 36 2.73 0.22 16.55
CA LYS A 36 4.20 0.25 16.66
C LYS A 36 4.78 1.60 16.27
N PHE A 37 4.36 2.17 15.13
CA PHE A 37 4.79 3.51 14.74
C PHE A 37 4.37 4.57 15.76
N ALA A 38 3.11 4.51 16.24
CA ALA A 38 2.59 5.43 17.26
C ALA A 38 3.41 5.33 18.56
N ALA A 39 3.76 4.13 19.02
CA ALA A 39 4.59 3.92 20.22
C ALA A 39 6.00 4.54 20.07
N PHE A 40 6.51 4.70 18.86
CA PHE A 40 7.75 5.42 18.56
C PHE A 40 7.56 6.93 18.31
N GLY A 41 6.36 7.46 18.57
CA GLY A 41 6.07 8.90 18.49
C GLY A 41 5.81 9.40 17.08
N TRP A 42 5.37 8.53 16.16
CA TRP A 42 4.91 8.93 14.84
C TRP A 42 3.43 9.27 14.86
N ASP A 43 3.01 10.21 14.05
CA ASP A 43 1.61 10.32 13.65
C ASP A 43 1.32 9.23 12.63
N VAL A 44 0.13 8.60 12.74
CA VAL A 44 -0.19 7.41 11.95
C VAL A 44 -1.58 7.53 11.35
N ASP A 45 -1.67 7.29 10.05
CA ASP A 45 -2.91 7.07 9.33
C ASP A 45 -2.92 5.69 8.68
N GLU A 46 -4.10 5.04 8.68
CA GLU A 46 -4.36 3.85 7.89
C GLU A 46 -5.32 4.18 6.76
N VAL A 47 -5.02 3.73 5.55
CA VAL A 47 -5.79 4.05 4.36
C VAL A 47 -5.92 2.84 3.43
N ASP A 48 -6.98 2.78 2.65
CA ASP A 48 -7.03 1.88 1.49
C ASP A 48 -6.02 2.38 0.45
N GLY A 49 -5.00 1.57 0.18
CA GLY A 49 -3.93 1.92 -0.75
C GLY A 49 -4.34 1.88 -2.23
N HIS A 50 -5.58 1.49 -2.53
CA HIS A 50 -6.15 1.55 -3.88
C HIS A 50 -7.16 2.70 -4.05
N ASP A 51 -7.48 3.43 -2.98
CA ASP A 51 -8.28 4.66 -3.04
C ASP A 51 -7.36 5.87 -3.23
N LEU A 52 -7.28 6.37 -4.46
CA LEU A 52 -6.40 7.48 -4.82
C LEU A 52 -6.82 8.79 -4.14
N ASP A 53 -8.11 9.03 -3.96
CA ASP A 53 -8.60 10.24 -3.31
C ASP A 53 -8.24 10.23 -1.81
N ALA A 54 -8.40 9.09 -1.14
CA ALA A 54 -7.98 8.90 0.23
C ALA A 54 -6.46 9.05 0.39
N LEU A 55 -5.66 8.51 -0.54
CA LEU A 55 -4.21 8.68 -0.56
C LEU A 55 -3.79 10.14 -0.73
N VAL A 56 -4.41 10.86 -1.66
CA VAL A 56 -4.14 12.29 -1.88
C VAL A 56 -4.48 13.10 -0.63
N ALA A 57 -5.61 12.81 0.02
CA ALA A 57 -6.04 13.49 1.22
C ALA A 57 -5.06 13.27 2.39
N VAL A 58 -4.69 12.01 2.68
CA VAL A 58 -3.79 11.69 3.81
C VAL A 58 -2.38 12.21 3.59
N LEU A 59 -1.84 12.10 2.35
CA LEU A 59 -0.52 12.61 2.04
C LEU A 59 -0.49 14.15 2.04
N GLY A 60 -1.59 14.79 1.64
CA GLY A 60 -1.76 16.24 1.74
C GLY A 60 -1.76 16.71 3.19
N ALA A 61 -2.48 16.02 4.09
CA ALA A 61 -2.49 16.29 5.51
C ALA A 61 -1.11 16.08 6.15
N ALA A 62 -0.44 14.97 5.84
CA ALA A 62 0.90 14.67 6.33
C ALA A 62 1.94 15.73 5.89
N LYS A 63 1.80 16.26 4.67
CA LYS A 63 2.65 17.35 4.17
C LYS A 63 2.39 18.68 4.88
N ALA A 64 1.14 18.95 5.25
CA ALA A 64 0.73 20.18 5.92
C ALA A 64 1.00 20.15 7.44
N GLY A 65 0.91 18.98 8.06
CA GLY A 65 1.17 18.78 9.47
C GLY A 65 2.66 18.92 9.80
N ARG A 66 3.00 19.85 10.69
CA ARG A 66 4.38 20.10 11.12
C ARG A 66 4.38 20.34 12.61
N ASP A 67 4.11 19.29 13.37
CA ASP A 67 4.02 19.32 14.83
C ASP A 67 5.27 18.75 15.53
N GLY A 68 6.37 18.60 14.79
CA GLY A 68 7.62 18.04 15.27
C GLY A 68 7.68 16.50 15.24
N ARG A 69 6.67 15.84 14.63
CA ARG A 69 6.59 14.38 14.53
C ARG A 69 6.66 13.90 13.08
N PRO A 70 7.35 12.80 12.81
CA PRO A 70 7.26 12.14 11.51
C PRO A 70 5.90 11.46 11.34
N HIS A 71 5.48 11.27 10.10
CA HIS A 71 4.19 10.69 9.75
C HIS A 71 4.35 9.31 9.11
N ALA A 72 3.52 8.34 9.50
CA ALA A 72 3.46 7.01 8.91
C ALA A 72 2.08 6.76 8.30
N VAL A 73 2.04 6.39 7.04
CA VAL A 73 0.83 5.99 6.32
C VAL A 73 0.88 4.48 6.09
N ILE A 74 -0.04 3.75 6.71
CA ILE A 74 -0.19 2.31 6.51
C ILE A 74 -1.22 2.10 5.40
N ALA A 75 -0.74 1.91 4.18
CA ALA A 75 -1.58 1.68 3.02
C ALA A 75 -1.91 0.19 2.90
N ARG A 76 -3.19 -0.17 3.09
CA ARG A 76 -3.66 -1.53 2.86
C ARG A 76 -3.86 -1.75 1.37
N THR A 77 -3.15 -2.72 0.82
CA THR A 77 -3.15 -3.01 -0.61
C THR A 77 -3.41 -4.49 -0.87
N VAL A 78 -3.69 -4.79 -2.11
CA VAL A 78 -3.76 -6.15 -2.66
C VAL A 78 -2.63 -6.29 -3.68
N LYS A 79 -1.67 -7.20 -3.44
CA LYS A 79 -0.62 -7.49 -4.41
C LYS A 79 -1.25 -7.94 -5.74
N GLY A 80 -0.85 -7.35 -6.86
CA GLY A 80 -1.37 -7.70 -8.19
C GLY A 80 -2.80 -7.24 -8.45
N LYS A 81 -3.30 -6.22 -7.73
CA LYS A 81 -4.65 -5.65 -7.86
C LYS A 81 -5.03 -5.39 -9.31
N GLY A 82 -6.22 -5.85 -9.69
CA GLY A 82 -6.77 -5.70 -11.05
C GLY A 82 -6.38 -6.82 -12.03
N VAL A 83 -5.45 -7.71 -11.65
CA VAL A 83 -5.05 -8.86 -12.47
C VAL A 83 -5.42 -10.15 -11.75
N PRO A 84 -6.53 -10.84 -12.11
CA PRO A 84 -7.11 -11.93 -11.32
C PRO A 84 -6.15 -13.07 -10.97
N PHE A 85 -5.25 -13.45 -11.89
CA PHE A 85 -4.29 -14.52 -11.65
C PHE A 85 -3.04 -14.07 -10.86
N MET A 86 -2.91 -12.78 -10.54
CA MET A 86 -1.82 -12.21 -9.73
C MET A 86 -2.26 -11.76 -8.34
N GLU A 87 -3.57 -11.50 -8.15
CA GLU A 87 -4.08 -10.97 -6.88
C GLU A 87 -3.80 -11.93 -5.72
N ASN A 88 -3.17 -11.39 -4.67
CA ASN A 88 -2.78 -12.13 -3.45
C ASN A 88 -1.85 -13.34 -3.68
N GLU A 89 -1.17 -13.40 -4.82
CA GLU A 89 -0.27 -14.49 -5.15
C GLU A 89 1.19 -14.12 -4.90
N ALA A 90 1.78 -14.67 -3.82
CA ALA A 90 3.18 -14.43 -3.46
C ALA A 90 4.15 -14.88 -4.56
N GLY A 91 3.81 -15.92 -5.33
CA GLY A 91 4.63 -16.48 -6.42
C GLY A 91 4.96 -15.49 -7.56
N TRP A 92 4.30 -14.33 -7.61
CA TRP A 92 4.63 -13.26 -8.55
C TRP A 92 5.69 -12.28 -8.03
N HIS A 93 6.27 -12.55 -6.86
CA HIS A 93 7.38 -11.76 -6.37
C HIS A 93 8.65 -12.04 -7.21
N GLY A 94 9.10 -11.04 -7.97
CA GLY A 94 10.28 -11.17 -8.82
C GLY A 94 10.11 -12.02 -10.08
N LYS A 95 8.87 -12.36 -10.47
CA LYS A 95 8.54 -13.12 -11.68
C LYS A 95 7.91 -12.19 -12.71
N ALA A 96 8.41 -12.23 -13.95
CA ALA A 96 7.78 -11.54 -15.08
C ALA A 96 6.72 -12.44 -15.74
N PRO A 97 5.58 -11.89 -16.19
CA PRO A 97 4.62 -12.63 -17.01
C PRO A 97 5.21 -12.97 -18.38
N ASN A 98 4.81 -14.09 -18.95
CA ASN A 98 5.07 -14.37 -20.36
C ASN A 98 4.14 -13.54 -21.28
N ALA A 99 4.30 -13.63 -22.60
CA ALA A 99 3.56 -12.81 -23.56
C ALA A 99 2.03 -13.02 -23.48
N GLU A 100 1.58 -14.27 -23.27
CA GLU A 100 0.17 -14.62 -23.14
C GLU A 100 -0.42 -14.06 -21.83
N GLN A 101 0.27 -14.26 -20.72
CA GLN A 101 -0.10 -13.70 -19.42
C GLN A 101 -0.10 -12.16 -19.41
N ALA A 102 0.84 -11.55 -20.12
CA ALA A 102 0.87 -10.09 -20.24
C ALA A 102 -0.35 -9.56 -21.00
N ALA A 103 -0.74 -10.23 -22.11
CA ALA A 103 -1.93 -9.87 -22.85
C ALA A 103 -3.22 -10.04 -22.02
N GLU A 104 -3.34 -11.13 -21.25
CA GLU A 104 -4.45 -11.36 -20.34
C GLU A 104 -4.53 -10.28 -19.23
N ALA A 105 -3.39 -9.93 -18.63
CA ALA A 105 -3.32 -8.90 -17.60
C ALA A 105 -3.75 -7.52 -18.13
N LEU A 106 -3.28 -7.14 -19.34
CA LEU A 106 -3.66 -5.88 -19.96
C LEU A 106 -5.16 -5.84 -20.26
N ALA A 107 -5.73 -6.91 -20.79
CA ALA A 107 -7.17 -7.00 -21.06
C ALA A 107 -8.01 -6.87 -19.77
N ALA A 108 -7.56 -7.47 -18.66
CA ALA A 108 -8.23 -7.34 -17.36
C ALA A 108 -8.25 -5.88 -16.87
N LEU A 109 -7.11 -5.19 -16.94
CA LEU A 109 -6.97 -3.80 -16.50
C LEU A 109 -7.79 -2.82 -17.37
N GLU A 110 -7.84 -3.03 -18.68
CA GLU A 110 -8.65 -2.23 -19.60
C GLU A 110 -10.16 -2.41 -19.33
N GLY A 111 -10.59 -3.63 -18.98
CA GLY A 111 -11.97 -3.93 -18.60
C GLY A 111 -12.44 -3.25 -17.32
N ASP A 112 -11.56 -3.06 -16.35
CA ASP A 112 -11.86 -2.34 -15.10
C ASP A 112 -11.85 -0.82 -15.28
N ALA A 113 -10.94 -0.27 -16.07
CA ALA A 113 -10.91 1.17 -16.38
C ALA A 113 -12.22 1.65 -17.07
N GLY A 114 -12.85 0.78 -17.87
CA GLY A 114 -14.14 1.08 -18.49
C GLY A 114 -15.32 1.15 -17.50
N LYS A 115 -15.22 0.52 -16.34
CA LYS A 115 -16.28 0.53 -15.31
C LYS A 115 -16.21 1.76 -14.40
N GLU A 116 -15.03 2.30 -14.15
CA GLU A 116 -14.87 3.52 -13.36
C GLU A 116 -15.33 4.78 -14.12
N SER A 117 -15.09 4.83 -15.43
CA SER A 117 -15.53 5.95 -16.29
C SER A 117 -17.06 6.07 -16.43
N SER A 118 -17.83 5.04 -16.05
CA SER A 118 -19.30 5.03 -16.13
C SER A 118 -19.98 5.43 -14.81
N ARG A 119 -19.24 5.78 -13.77
CA ARG A 119 -19.74 6.21 -12.45
C ARG A 119 -19.57 7.71 -12.17
N GLY A 120 -19.15 8.50 -13.18
CA GLY A 120 -19.04 9.95 -13.13
C GLY A 120 -20.34 10.67 -13.51
#